data_b63b2716838655921451cb889a892c3e
#
_entry.id   b63b2716838655921451cb889a892c3e
#
_cell.length_a   1.000
_cell.length_b   1.000
_cell.length_c   1.000
_cell.angle_alpha   90.00
_cell.angle_beta   90.00
_cell.angle_gamma   90.00
#
_symmetry.space_group_name_H-M   'P 1'
#
loop_
_entity.id
_entity.type
_entity.pdbx_description
1 polymer ?
#
loop_
_entity_poly.entity_id
_entity_poly.type
_entity_poly.pdbx_seq_one_letter_code
_entity_poly.pdbx_strand_id
1 'polypeptide(L)'
;MRISLILVYHQLTVCIGTLLLVLGISEVLYAQSPTPIPGEVAGLQFEPIPGNDSLYMAKDVQGDTWIKGNIPPAMQGIPIVFQIPSSQFVTYDLYVDQGEGFVRIHQDINHAKQKVQGRYPLYFFNSQAAAYYLRTKDRSIRGLDVAVYRPSQFIKEESVNLVRNSLYYGLAMMSIILNFVLYLIFRDRGFILYSLLQLSLLLIFCYQDGMFYFLSQGRFFMQHYLIWNIAVCATLAGLFAYYFLDLKHNMPQFKRLAKPLICCIFGSVLFYTLTEHMFFRYLASVFFYTFPVICLYQAFRMFRRDVYARFLLLSFGIVALISVFYTLNKYFSLPFLSYFDINVIRLANILEIIGISFALVFKVKAVQDENEMYKERLNRHLHELEHLKKIQHTIWKNGNGAGQVPDLQEEVIAELKAQYDLTDREVDVLLCIWKKLTNQEINERLHISINTTKYHIRRLYLKLAVNSREEVHQVIQSTFAE
;
A
#
# COMPACT_ATOMS: atom_id res chain seq x y z
N MET A 1 -16.27 14.23 0.13
CA MET A 1 -15.30 13.43 -0.65
C MET A 1 -13.89 14.07 -0.74
N ARG A 2 -13.71 15.39 -0.87
CA ARG A 2 -12.39 16.07 -0.88
C ARG A 2 -11.65 16.04 0.47
N ILE A 3 -12.33 16.10 1.60
CA ILE A 3 -11.71 16.17 2.94
C ILE A 3 -11.01 14.84 3.34
N SER A 4 -11.52 13.69 2.90
CA SER A 4 -10.90 12.39 3.23
C SER A 4 -9.63 12.10 2.40
N LEU A 5 -9.52 12.67 1.20
CA LEU A 5 -8.30 12.56 0.39
C LEU A 5 -7.16 13.41 0.97
N ILE A 6 -7.49 14.59 1.49
CA ILE A 6 -6.53 15.50 2.12
C ILE A 6 -5.99 14.87 3.42
N LEU A 7 -6.83 14.16 4.20
CA LEU A 7 -6.36 13.49 5.42
C LEU A 7 -5.43 12.29 5.11
N VAL A 8 -5.74 11.50 4.08
CA VAL A 8 -4.87 10.40 3.65
C VAL A 8 -3.58 10.94 3.03
N TYR A 9 -3.66 12.03 2.25
CA TYR A 9 -2.48 12.69 1.69
C TYR A 9 -1.62 13.32 2.78
N HIS A 10 -2.23 13.96 3.78
CA HIS A 10 -1.52 14.54 4.92
C HIS A 10 -0.87 13.46 5.81
N GLN A 11 -1.54 12.32 6.02
CA GLN A 11 -0.94 11.19 6.75
C GLN A 11 0.20 10.52 5.94
N LEU A 12 0.05 10.41 4.62
CA LEU A 12 1.11 9.87 3.76
C LEU A 12 2.32 10.82 3.68
N THR A 13 2.09 12.13 3.57
CA THR A 13 3.17 13.14 3.58
C THR A 13 3.85 13.25 4.94
N VAL A 14 3.13 13.09 6.05
CA VAL A 14 3.72 13.04 7.39
C VAL A 14 4.55 11.75 7.54
N CYS A 15 4.05 10.58 7.08
CA CYS A 15 4.82 9.33 7.11
C CYS A 15 6.04 9.37 6.19
N ILE A 16 5.93 9.94 5.00
CA ILE A 16 7.07 10.12 4.07
C ILE A 16 8.03 11.18 4.61
N GLY A 17 7.53 12.28 5.17
CA GLY A 17 8.35 13.34 5.77
C GLY A 17 9.11 12.87 7.01
N THR A 18 8.48 12.08 7.89
CA THR A 18 9.16 11.46 9.04
C THR A 18 10.15 10.38 8.60
N LEU A 19 9.83 9.61 7.55
CA LEU A 19 10.77 8.66 6.94
C LEU A 19 11.99 9.39 6.38
N LEU A 20 11.81 10.50 5.66
CA LEU A 20 12.90 11.33 5.12
C LEU A 20 13.70 12.05 6.21
N LEU A 21 13.09 12.46 7.31
CA LEU A 21 13.76 13.11 8.45
C LEU A 21 14.61 12.11 9.24
N VAL A 22 14.11 10.88 9.42
CA VAL A 22 14.89 9.77 10.01
C VAL A 22 16.02 9.32 9.06
N LEU A 23 15.81 9.44 7.74
CA LEU A 23 16.82 9.15 6.70
C LEU A 23 18.01 10.13 6.71
N GLY A 24 17.80 11.36 7.17
CA GLY A 24 18.84 12.41 7.16
C GLY A 24 19.78 12.46 8.38
N ILE A 25 19.54 11.67 9.45
CA ILE A 25 20.22 11.85 10.74
C ILE A 25 21.37 10.85 11.01
N SER A 26 21.60 9.85 10.14
CA SER A 26 22.57 8.78 10.44
C SER A 26 23.83 8.77 9.59
N GLU A 27 24.59 9.86 9.57
CA GLU A 27 26.04 9.77 9.35
C GLU A 27 26.73 9.52 10.69
N VAL A 28 26.81 8.26 11.09
CA VAL A 28 27.66 7.89 12.23
C VAL A 28 29.09 7.80 11.76
N LEU A 29 29.89 8.78 12.14
CA LEU A 29 31.36 8.74 12.06
C LEU A 29 31.84 7.59 12.94
N TYR A 30 32.17 6.44 12.34
CA TYR A 30 32.85 5.36 13.05
C TYR A 30 34.31 5.74 13.28
N ALA A 31 34.66 6.00 14.52
CA ALA A 31 36.05 6.05 14.94
C ALA A 31 36.69 4.66 14.72
N GLN A 32 37.85 4.64 14.06
CA GLN A 32 38.63 3.42 13.88
C GLN A 32 39.01 2.84 15.25
N SER A 33 38.48 1.64 15.55
CA SER A 33 38.90 0.94 16.74
C SER A 33 40.36 0.52 16.61
N PRO A 34 41.17 0.63 17.69
CA PRO A 34 42.56 0.19 17.63
C PRO A 34 42.63 -1.33 17.35
N THR A 35 43.70 -1.77 16.68
CA THR A 35 43.97 -3.20 16.49
C THR A 35 44.21 -3.85 17.87
N PRO A 36 43.51 -4.95 18.20
CA PRO A 36 43.70 -5.60 19.48
C PRO A 36 45.11 -6.23 19.57
N ILE A 37 45.67 -6.23 20.75
CA ILE A 37 46.94 -6.92 21.06
C ILE A 37 46.63 -8.44 21.10
N PRO A 38 47.44 -9.32 20.48
CA PRO A 38 47.18 -10.75 20.42
C PRO A 38 46.91 -11.42 21.78
N GLY A 39 47.51 -10.92 22.87
CA GLY A 39 47.29 -11.42 24.22
C GLY A 39 45.92 -11.14 24.81
N GLU A 40 45.23 -10.09 24.39
CA GLU A 40 43.88 -9.77 24.87
C GLU A 40 42.84 -10.76 24.34
N VAL A 41 42.98 -11.21 23.06
CA VAL A 41 42.06 -12.15 22.45
C VAL A 41 42.31 -13.60 22.89
N ALA A 42 43.60 -13.96 23.12
CA ALA A 42 43.98 -15.30 23.57
C ALA A 42 43.51 -15.62 25.00
N GLY A 43 43.30 -14.58 25.83
CA GLY A 43 42.82 -14.74 27.22
C GLY A 43 41.30 -14.82 27.36
N LEU A 44 40.54 -14.60 26.28
CA LEU A 44 39.08 -14.64 26.33
C LEU A 44 38.54 -16.07 26.40
N GLN A 45 37.56 -16.29 27.28
CA GLN A 45 36.83 -17.54 27.36
C GLN A 45 35.71 -17.53 26.32
N PHE A 46 35.82 -18.36 25.28
CA PHE A 46 34.86 -18.49 24.22
C PHE A 46 33.82 -19.57 24.50
N GLU A 47 32.55 -19.20 24.54
CA GLU A 47 31.41 -20.10 24.69
C GLU A 47 30.71 -20.33 23.35
N PRO A 48 30.14 -21.52 23.06
CA PRO A 48 29.44 -21.79 21.83
C PRO A 48 28.19 -20.87 21.68
N ILE A 49 27.96 -20.39 20.47
CA ILE A 49 26.76 -19.57 20.18
C ILE A 49 25.54 -20.48 20.10
N PRO A 50 24.46 -20.22 20.86
CA PRO A 50 23.24 -21.01 20.77
C PRO A 50 22.69 -21.07 19.32
N GLY A 51 22.57 -22.29 18.81
CA GLY A 51 22.05 -22.53 17.43
C GLY A 51 23.12 -22.52 16.33
N ASN A 52 24.41 -22.34 16.68
CA ASN A 52 25.50 -22.46 15.70
C ASN A 52 26.75 -23.06 16.36
N ASP A 53 26.94 -24.38 16.24
CA ASP A 53 28.03 -25.14 16.85
C ASP A 53 29.41 -24.81 16.27
N SER A 54 29.49 -24.07 15.18
CA SER A 54 30.75 -23.69 14.51
C SER A 54 31.30 -22.34 14.97
N LEU A 55 30.51 -21.56 15.70
CA LEU A 55 30.86 -20.23 16.17
C LEU A 55 30.88 -20.17 17.70
N TYR A 56 31.86 -19.46 18.22
CA TYR A 56 32.05 -19.25 19.67
C TYR A 56 32.06 -17.75 19.94
N MET A 57 31.53 -17.33 21.09
CA MET A 57 31.48 -15.92 21.48
C MET A 57 32.15 -15.69 22.83
N ALA A 58 32.76 -14.53 23.00
CA ALA A 58 33.29 -14.02 24.25
C ALA A 58 33.03 -12.52 24.34
N LYS A 59 33.07 -11.96 25.55
CA LYS A 59 33.02 -10.51 25.77
C LYS A 59 34.36 -10.04 26.32
N ASP A 60 34.82 -8.91 25.79
CA ASP A 60 36.02 -8.28 26.33
C ASP A 60 35.70 -7.36 27.53
N VAL A 61 36.76 -6.80 28.14
CA VAL A 61 36.65 -5.89 29.29
C VAL A 61 35.93 -4.58 28.91
N GLN A 62 35.93 -4.20 27.64
CA GLN A 62 35.29 -3.00 27.13
C GLN A 62 33.78 -3.24 26.82
N GLY A 63 33.33 -4.50 26.91
CA GLY A 63 31.97 -4.91 26.66
C GLY A 63 31.69 -5.20 25.16
N ASP A 64 32.71 -5.16 24.32
CA ASP A 64 32.60 -5.56 22.91
C ASP A 64 32.51 -7.09 22.83
N THR A 65 31.77 -7.57 21.83
CA THR A 65 31.60 -9.01 21.63
C THR A 65 32.55 -9.51 20.55
N TRP A 66 33.27 -10.56 20.92
CA TRP A 66 34.16 -11.29 20.03
C TRP A 66 33.55 -12.60 19.62
N ILE A 67 33.64 -12.92 18.31
CA ILE A 67 33.16 -14.18 17.75
C ILE A 67 34.34 -14.85 17.07
N LYS A 68 34.60 -16.10 17.47
CA LYS A 68 35.60 -16.96 16.91
C LYS A 68 34.95 -17.99 16.01
N GLY A 69 35.45 -18.14 14.79
CA GLY A 69 35.06 -19.21 13.88
C GLY A 69 36.27 -19.90 13.25
N ASN A 70 36.10 -21.12 12.77
CA ASN A 70 37.15 -21.91 12.19
C ASN A 70 37.16 -21.78 10.65
N ILE A 71 38.38 -21.69 10.08
CA ILE A 71 38.55 -21.77 8.62
C ILE A 71 38.73 -23.24 8.28
N PRO A 72 37.86 -23.80 7.38
CA PRO A 72 37.99 -25.20 6.98
C PRO A 72 39.40 -25.50 6.47
N PRO A 73 40.01 -26.65 6.86
CA PRO A 73 41.38 -27.00 6.44
C PRO A 73 41.57 -26.96 4.90
N ALA A 74 40.53 -27.33 4.13
CA ALA A 74 40.53 -27.29 2.67
C ALA A 74 40.58 -25.87 2.08
N MET A 75 40.47 -24.85 2.90
CA MET A 75 40.50 -23.43 2.50
C MET A 75 41.73 -22.68 3.02
N GLN A 76 42.55 -23.34 3.83
CA GLN A 76 43.79 -22.74 4.30
C GLN A 76 44.82 -22.63 3.14
N GLY A 77 45.53 -21.53 3.10
CA GLY A 77 46.54 -21.27 2.06
C GLY A 77 46.01 -20.86 0.67
N ILE A 78 44.70 -20.73 0.50
CA ILE A 78 44.09 -20.28 -0.73
C ILE A 78 43.34 -18.94 -0.54
N PRO A 79 43.09 -18.19 -1.62
CA PRO A 79 42.24 -16.99 -1.55
C PRO A 79 40.82 -17.33 -1.03
N ILE A 80 40.41 -16.57 -0.03
CA ILE A 80 39.13 -16.74 0.64
C ILE A 80 38.27 -15.51 0.39
N VAL A 81 36.98 -15.73 0.11
CA VAL A 81 35.91 -14.74 0.17
C VAL A 81 35.10 -15.02 1.43
N PHE A 82 35.14 -14.08 2.33
CA PHE A 82 34.41 -14.13 3.59
C PHE A 82 33.23 -13.16 3.50
N GLN A 83 32.03 -13.63 3.79
CA GLN A 83 30.80 -12.85 3.75
C GLN A 83 30.00 -13.06 5.01
N ILE A 84 29.42 -11.98 5.50
CA ILE A 84 28.42 -12.00 6.56
C ILE A 84 27.09 -11.66 5.92
N PRO A 85 26.25 -12.64 5.57
CA PRO A 85 24.96 -12.41 4.93
C PRO A 85 23.93 -11.95 5.97
N SER A 86 24.18 -10.81 6.61
CA SER A 86 23.29 -10.23 7.60
C SER A 86 22.56 -9.02 7.03
N SER A 87 21.23 -9.04 7.10
CA SER A 87 20.39 -7.89 6.84
C SER A 87 20.52 -6.80 7.91
N GLN A 88 21.02 -7.15 9.06
CA GLN A 88 21.46 -6.20 10.08
C GLN A 88 22.91 -5.88 9.76
N PHE A 89 23.14 -4.82 9.01
CA PHE A 89 24.46 -4.33 8.67
C PHE A 89 25.16 -3.81 9.94
N VAL A 90 25.56 -4.75 10.78
CA VAL A 90 26.44 -4.45 11.89
C VAL A 90 27.84 -4.35 11.32
N THR A 91 28.57 -3.30 11.66
CA THR A 91 29.97 -3.21 11.30
C THR A 91 30.75 -4.19 12.17
N TYR A 92 31.32 -5.18 11.52
CA TYR A 92 32.24 -6.12 12.12
C TYR A 92 33.67 -5.76 11.71
N ASP A 93 34.57 -5.82 12.67
CA ASP A 93 36.00 -5.85 12.38
C ASP A 93 36.44 -7.31 12.28
N LEU A 94 36.95 -7.71 11.11
CA LEU A 94 37.47 -9.05 10.89
C LEU A 94 38.98 -9.08 11.17
N TYR A 95 39.42 -10.01 11.99
CA TYR A 95 40.81 -10.26 12.33
C TYR A 95 41.16 -11.71 12.02
N VAL A 96 42.33 -11.91 11.42
CA VAL A 96 42.88 -13.23 11.12
C VAL A 96 44.27 -13.32 11.69
N ASP A 97 44.56 -14.44 12.35
CA ASP A 97 45.91 -14.72 12.86
C ASP A 97 46.80 -15.20 11.69
N GLN A 98 47.85 -14.46 11.38
CA GLN A 98 48.80 -14.83 10.34
C GLN A 98 50.11 -15.41 10.86
N GLY A 99 50.15 -15.77 12.16
CA GLY A 99 51.36 -16.37 12.81
C GLY A 99 52.30 -15.34 13.42
N GLU A 100 52.32 -14.12 12.90
CA GLU A 100 53.07 -12.98 13.44
C GLU A 100 52.18 -12.04 14.26
N GLY A 101 50.89 -12.36 14.39
CA GLY A 101 49.87 -11.58 15.09
C GLY A 101 48.56 -11.44 14.31
N PHE A 102 47.61 -10.75 14.97
CA PHE A 102 46.30 -10.50 14.36
C PHE A 102 46.38 -9.35 13.36
N VAL A 103 45.98 -9.64 12.12
CA VAL A 103 45.84 -8.66 11.07
C VAL A 103 44.37 -8.33 10.86
N ARG A 104 44.01 -7.04 10.94
CA ARG A 104 42.68 -6.56 10.62
C ARG A 104 42.49 -6.58 9.11
N ILE A 105 41.48 -7.32 8.65
CA ILE A 105 41.11 -7.37 7.24
C ILE A 105 40.05 -6.28 6.99
N HIS A 106 40.36 -5.35 6.10
CA HIS A 106 39.44 -4.30 5.74
C HIS A 106 38.38 -4.82 4.78
N GLN A 107 37.17 -4.32 4.99
CA GLN A 107 36.07 -4.55 4.05
C GLN A 107 36.43 -3.92 2.71
N ASP A 108 36.35 -4.70 1.65
CA ASP A 108 36.61 -4.21 0.31
C ASP A 108 35.32 -4.14 -0.50
N ILE A 109 34.85 -2.93 -0.75
CA ILE A 109 33.63 -2.67 -1.49
C ILE A 109 33.88 -2.78 -3.01
N ASN A 110 35.11 -2.50 -3.44
CA ASN A 110 35.55 -2.49 -4.85
C ASN A 110 36.89 -3.16 -5.00
N HIS A 111 36.94 -4.50 -4.91
CA HIS A 111 38.17 -5.20 -5.17
C HIS A 111 38.52 -5.14 -6.66
N ALA A 112 39.13 -4.04 -7.08
CA ALA A 112 39.50 -3.77 -8.46
C ALA A 112 40.38 -4.90 -9.08
N LYS A 113 41.10 -5.64 -8.24
CA LYS A 113 41.93 -6.79 -8.64
C LYS A 113 41.14 -8.08 -8.90
N GLN A 114 40.00 -8.32 -8.24
CA GLN A 114 39.29 -9.59 -8.38
C GLN A 114 37.91 -9.48 -9.09
N LYS A 115 37.44 -8.27 -9.42
CA LYS A 115 36.16 -8.01 -10.11
C LYS A 115 34.94 -8.73 -9.51
N VAL A 116 34.94 -8.97 -8.20
CA VAL A 116 33.87 -9.67 -7.49
C VAL A 116 33.08 -8.67 -6.68
N GLN A 117 31.80 -8.53 -6.97
CA GLN A 117 30.86 -7.73 -6.20
C GLN A 117 29.84 -8.63 -5.51
N GLY A 118 29.54 -8.36 -4.25
CA GLY A 118 28.53 -9.07 -3.51
C GLY A 118 27.44 -8.12 -2.98
N ARG A 119 26.28 -8.68 -2.71
CA ARG A 119 25.14 -7.96 -2.12
C ARG A 119 25.35 -7.56 -0.66
N TYR A 120 26.33 -8.16 -0.01
CA TYR A 120 26.71 -7.89 1.37
C TYR A 120 28.18 -7.54 1.46
N PRO A 121 28.64 -7.00 2.61
CA PRO A 121 30.04 -6.74 2.84
C PRO A 121 30.91 -7.98 2.60
N LEU A 122 31.96 -7.83 1.79
CA LEU A 122 32.92 -8.90 1.49
C LEU A 122 34.27 -8.56 2.07
N TYR A 123 34.96 -9.61 2.52
CA TYR A 123 36.34 -9.54 2.98
C TYR A 123 37.17 -10.55 2.17
N PHE A 124 38.29 -10.09 1.66
CA PHE A 124 39.19 -10.90 0.84
C PHE A 124 40.51 -11.05 1.54
N PHE A 125 40.93 -12.27 1.77
CA PHE A 125 42.23 -12.55 2.36
C PHE A 125 42.74 -13.93 1.92
N ASN A 126 44.05 -14.10 2.10
CA ASN A 126 44.73 -15.39 1.96
C ASN A 126 45.41 -15.67 3.30
N SER A 127 44.99 -16.71 3.99
CA SER A 127 45.48 -16.99 5.32
C SER A 127 45.74 -18.48 5.50
N GLN A 128 46.87 -18.79 6.12
CA GLN A 128 47.20 -20.15 6.63
C GLN A 128 46.57 -20.41 8.02
N ALA A 129 45.96 -19.38 8.62
CA ALA A 129 45.37 -19.50 9.94
C ALA A 129 44.17 -20.46 9.95
N ALA A 130 44.02 -21.15 11.06
CA ALA A 130 42.91 -22.08 11.30
C ALA A 130 41.63 -21.38 11.78
N ALA A 131 41.76 -20.14 12.26
CA ALA A 131 40.63 -19.43 12.85
C ALA A 131 40.60 -17.95 12.40
N TYR A 132 39.38 -17.38 12.45
CA TYR A 132 39.11 -15.95 12.31
C TYR A 132 38.38 -15.43 13.51
N TYR A 133 38.45 -14.11 13.72
CA TYR A 133 37.82 -13.43 14.85
C TYR A 133 37.08 -12.20 14.34
N LEU A 134 35.84 -12.06 14.79
CA LEU A 134 34.98 -10.89 14.47
C LEU A 134 34.77 -10.09 15.75
N ARG A 135 35.05 -8.81 15.74
CA ARG A 135 34.74 -7.89 16.82
C ARG A 135 33.51 -7.06 16.47
N THR A 136 32.55 -6.97 17.35
CA THR A 136 31.37 -6.13 17.18
C THR A 136 30.93 -5.48 18.48
N LYS A 137 30.35 -4.29 18.38
CA LYS A 137 29.73 -3.59 19.50
C LYS A 137 28.26 -4.01 19.72
N ASP A 138 27.69 -4.78 18.79
CA ASP A 138 26.30 -5.21 18.88
C ASP A 138 26.12 -6.30 19.96
N ARG A 139 25.06 -6.11 20.76
CA ARG A 139 24.67 -7.06 21.81
C ARG A 139 23.81 -8.21 21.33
N SER A 140 23.31 -8.15 20.10
CA SER A 140 22.36 -9.12 19.54
C SER A 140 22.97 -9.94 18.41
N ILE A 141 23.79 -10.94 18.77
CA ILE A 141 24.52 -11.79 17.82
C ILE A 141 23.75 -13.08 17.47
N ARG A 142 22.53 -13.25 17.98
CA ARG A 142 21.74 -14.45 17.70
C ARG A 142 21.40 -14.55 16.21
N GLY A 143 21.68 -15.71 15.61
CA GLY A 143 21.43 -15.97 14.19
C GLY A 143 22.44 -15.31 13.25
N LEU A 144 23.69 -15.11 13.68
CA LEU A 144 24.78 -14.71 12.81
C LEU A 144 25.19 -15.89 11.94
N ASP A 145 24.99 -15.73 10.64
CA ASP A 145 25.52 -16.65 9.63
C ASP A 145 26.81 -16.06 9.06
N VAL A 146 27.81 -16.90 9.00
CA VAL A 146 29.09 -16.57 8.38
C VAL A 146 29.35 -17.56 7.27
N ALA A 147 29.66 -17.04 6.09
CA ALA A 147 29.93 -17.84 4.93
C ALA A 147 31.35 -17.63 4.45
N VAL A 148 32.07 -18.72 4.26
CA VAL A 148 33.46 -18.76 3.78
C VAL A 148 33.48 -19.52 2.45
N TYR A 149 33.93 -18.85 1.41
CA TYR A 149 33.90 -19.40 0.05
C TYR A 149 35.26 -19.34 -0.65
N ARG A 150 35.46 -20.21 -1.61
CA ARG A 150 36.43 -19.97 -2.69
C ARG A 150 35.84 -18.94 -3.67
N PRO A 151 36.64 -18.06 -4.30
CA PRO A 151 36.11 -17.04 -5.19
C PRO A 151 35.18 -17.57 -6.30
N SER A 152 35.53 -18.72 -6.92
CA SER A 152 34.70 -19.35 -7.96
C SER A 152 33.39 -19.89 -7.44
N GLN A 153 33.36 -20.46 -6.22
CA GLN A 153 32.16 -20.93 -5.57
C GLN A 153 31.24 -19.78 -5.20
N PHE A 154 31.82 -18.71 -4.65
CA PHE A 154 31.07 -17.48 -4.31
C PHE A 154 30.35 -16.92 -5.53
N ILE A 155 31.05 -16.74 -6.64
CA ILE A 155 30.45 -16.19 -7.88
C ILE A 155 29.28 -17.07 -8.34
N LYS A 156 29.42 -18.39 -8.29
CA LYS A 156 28.36 -19.33 -8.68
C LYS A 156 27.12 -19.19 -7.78
N GLU A 157 27.31 -19.22 -6.46
CA GLU A 157 26.21 -19.14 -5.51
C GLU A 157 25.53 -17.78 -5.53
N GLU A 158 26.31 -16.69 -5.59
CA GLU A 158 25.77 -15.35 -5.67
C GLU A 158 24.96 -15.14 -6.95
N SER A 159 25.42 -15.66 -8.09
CA SER A 159 24.69 -15.60 -9.35
C SER A 159 23.35 -16.33 -9.28
N VAL A 160 23.33 -17.53 -8.70
CA VAL A 160 22.08 -18.30 -8.50
C VAL A 160 21.12 -17.54 -7.57
N ASN A 161 21.62 -16.98 -6.49
CA ASN A 161 20.83 -16.20 -5.55
C ASN A 161 20.24 -14.94 -6.21
N LEU A 162 21.05 -14.22 -7.02
CA LEU A 162 20.59 -13.07 -7.77
C LEU A 162 19.47 -13.42 -8.76
N VAL A 163 19.62 -14.49 -9.54
CA VAL A 163 18.58 -14.94 -10.48
C VAL A 163 17.30 -15.30 -9.74
N ARG A 164 17.39 -16.10 -8.67
CA ARG A 164 16.23 -16.48 -7.86
C ARG A 164 15.49 -15.27 -7.28
N ASN A 165 16.22 -14.31 -6.71
CA ASN A 165 15.64 -13.12 -6.11
C ASN A 165 15.06 -12.20 -7.18
N SER A 166 15.71 -12.08 -8.35
CA SER A 166 15.23 -11.25 -9.46
C SER A 166 13.91 -11.75 -10.04
N LEU A 167 13.69 -13.07 -10.08
CA LEU A 167 12.40 -13.65 -10.49
C LEU A 167 11.28 -13.20 -9.54
N TYR A 168 11.52 -13.24 -8.23
CA TYR A 168 10.57 -12.75 -7.26
C TYR A 168 10.32 -11.23 -7.42
N TYR A 169 11.37 -10.43 -7.57
CA TYR A 169 11.25 -8.98 -7.76
C TYR A 169 10.44 -8.61 -9.00
N GLY A 170 10.69 -9.33 -10.12
CA GLY A 170 9.93 -9.14 -11.35
C GLY A 170 8.44 -9.42 -11.16
N LEU A 171 8.10 -10.51 -10.47
CA LEU A 171 6.73 -10.92 -10.19
C LEU A 171 6.02 -9.93 -9.26
N ALA A 172 6.69 -9.50 -8.17
CA ALA A 172 6.17 -8.50 -7.25
C ALA A 172 5.97 -7.14 -7.93
N MET A 173 6.93 -6.70 -8.75
CA MET A 173 6.82 -5.44 -9.50
C MET A 173 5.69 -5.49 -10.52
N MET A 174 5.51 -6.60 -11.24
CA MET A 174 4.38 -6.79 -12.14
C MET A 174 3.05 -6.69 -11.39
N SER A 175 2.93 -7.31 -10.20
CA SER A 175 1.74 -7.19 -9.36
C SER A 175 1.48 -5.75 -8.92
N ILE A 176 2.52 -5.02 -8.50
CA ILE A 176 2.41 -3.60 -8.10
C ILE A 176 1.87 -2.76 -9.26
N ILE A 177 2.48 -2.89 -10.45
CA ILE A 177 2.08 -2.13 -11.64
C ILE A 177 0.65 -2.49 -12.06
N LEU A 178 0.32 -3.79 -12.12
CA LEU A 178 -1.03 -4.24 -12.48
C LEU A 178 -2.08 -3.67 -11.54
N ASN A 179 -1.89 -3.79 -10.23
CA ASN A 179 -2.85 -3.26 -9.25
C ASN A 179 -2.93 -1.72 -9.29
N PHE A 180 -1.82 -1.04 -9.57
CA PHE A 180 -1.84 0.41 -9.77
C PHE A 180 -2.65 0.82 -11.01
N VAL A 181 -2.47 0.11 -12.13
CA VAL A 181 -3.27 0.33 -13.37
C VAL A 181 -4.75 0.05 -13.12
N LEU A 182 -5.07 -1.05 -12.42
CA LEU A 182 -6.46 -1.37 -12.06
C LEU A 182 -7.07 -0.28 -11.15
N TYR A 183 -6.28 0.30 -10.25
CA TYR A 183 -6.71 1.47 -9.49
C TYR A 183 -7.05 2.67 -10.38
N LEU A 184 -6.24 2.96 -11.40
CA LEU A 184 -6.50 4.08 -12.32
C LEU A 184 -7.81 3.88 -13.09
N ILE A 185 -8.13 2.63 -13.48
CA ILE A 185 -9.33 2.27 -14.24
C ILE A 185 -10.57 2.28 -13.34
N PHE A 186 -10.53 1.54 -12.23
CA PHE A 186 -11.71 1.28 -11.40
C PHE A 186 -11.88 2.25 -10.23
N ARG A 187 -10.82 2.99 -9.87
CA ARG A 187 -10.81 3.94 -8.74
C ARG A 187 -11.16 3.31 -7.38
N ASP A 188 -11.08 1.98 -7.25
CA ASP A 188 -11.25 1.29 -5.97
C ASP A 188 -9.95 1.38 -5.15
N ARG A 189 -10.10 1.80 -3.89
CA ARG A 189 -8.97 1.99 -2.96
C ARG A 189 -8.28 0.68 -2.58
N GLY A 190 -8.95 -0.46 -2.73
CA GLY A 190 -8.36 -1.77 -2.50
C GLY A 190 -7.12 -2.01 -3.35
N PHE A 191 -7.16 -1.65 -4.63
CA PHE A 191 -6.03 -1.82 -5.54
C PHE A 191 -4.81 -0.98 -5.17
N ILE A 192 -5.00 0.31 -4.88
CA ILE A 192 -3.86 1.17 -4.52
C ILE A 192 -3.25 0.77 -3.17
N LEU A 193 -4.07 0.39 -2.18
CA LEU A 193 -3.58 -0.07 -0.89
C LEU A 193 -2.82 -1.39 -1.01
N TYR A 194 -3.29 -2.30 -1.87
CA TYR A 194 -2.58 -3.54 -2.14
C TYR A 194 -1.26 -3.29 -2.88
N SER A 195 -1.26 -2.40 -3.87
CA SER A 195 -0.04 -1.99 -4.58
C SER A 195 1.01 -1.41 -3.61
N LEU A 196 0.59 -0.51 -2.69
CA LEU A 196 1.48 0.05 -1.67
C LEU A 196 1.97 -1.01 -0.66
N LEU A 197 1.11 -1.95 -0.28
CA LEU A 197 1.48 -3.07 0.59
C LEU A 197 2.55 -3.94 -0.06
N GLN A 198 2.35 -4.32 -1.33
CA GLN A 198 3.32 -5.11 -2.09
C GLN A 198 4.63 -4.35 -2.31
N LEU A 199 4.58 -3.04 -2.52
CA LEU A 199 5.78 -2.20 -2.60
C LEU A 199 6.56 -2.22 -1.27
N SER A 200 5.86 -2.08 -0.14
CA SER A 200 6.49 -2.16 1.18
C SER A 200 7.14 -3.53 1.42
N LEU A 201 6.46 -4.63 1.06
CA LEU A 201 7.02 -5.99 1.14
C LEU A 201 8.24 -6.16 0.23
N LEU A 202 8.16 -5.70 -1.02
CA LEU A 202 9.29 -5.73 -1.95
C LEU A 202 10.52 -5.02 -1.38
N LEU A 203 10.32 -3.85 -0.78
CA LEU A 203 11.40 -3.08 -0.16
C LEU A 203 11.98 -3.78 1.08
N ILE A 204 11.16 -4.52 1.86
CA ILE A 204 11.65 -5.38 2.96
C ILE A 204 12.59 -6.46 2.41
N PHE A 205 12.17 -7.18 1.36
CA PHE A 205 13.00 -8.22 0.76
C PHE A 205 14.26 -7.65 0.10
N CYS A 206 14.16 -6.54 -0.63
CA CYS A 206 15.34 -5.86 -1.19
C CYS A 206 16.36 -5.46 -0.12
N TYR A 207 15.89 -4.96 1.02
CA TYR A 207 16.76 -4.63 2.14
C TYR A 207 17.42 -5.89 2.75
N GLN A 208 16.63 -6.93 3.01
CA GLN A 208 17.12 -8.17 3.61
C GLN A 208 18.08 -8.93 2.69
N ASP A 209 17.89 -8.84 1.38
CA ASP A 209 18.77 -9.44 0.37
C ASP A 209 20.03 -8.59 0.09
N GLY A 210 20.23 -7.47 0.78
CA GLY A 210 21.39 -6.61 0.60
C GLY A 210 21.37 -5.78 -0.70
N MET A 211 20.24 -5.73 -1.43
CA MET A 211 20.16 -5.03 -2.72
C MET A 211 20.40 -3.52 -2.59
N PHE A 212 19.99 -2.91 -1.48
CA PHE A 212 20.27 -1.48 -1.26
C PHE A 212 21.75 -1.20 -1.08
N TYR A 213 22.46 -2.08 -0.36
CA TYR A 213 23.90 -2.00 -0.22
C TYR A 213 24.59 -2.18 -1.58
N PHE A 214 24.17 -3.17 -2.35
CA PHE A 214 24.68 -3.46 -3.68
C PHE A 214 24.49 -2.29 -4.66
N LEU A 215 23.26 -1.76 -4.77
CA LEU A 215 22.92 -0.67 -5.69
C LEU A 215 23.59 0.67 -5.30
N SER A 216 23.76 0.91 -4.00
CA SER A 216 24.41 2.12 -3.50
C SER A 216 25.93 2.03 -3.44
N GLN A 217 26.51 0.90 -3.87
CA GLN A 217 27.95 0.64 -3.76
C GLN A 217 28.46 0.78 -2.31
N GLY A 218 27.69 0.28 -1.34
CA GLY A 218 28.04 0.32 0.06
C GLY A 218 27.79 1.65 0.78
N ARG A 219 27.24 2.65 0.10
CA ARG A 219 26.97 3.97 0.69
C ARG A 219 25.68 4.04 1.49
N PHE A 220 24.69 3.21 1.14
CA PHE A 220 23.40 3.21 1.80
C PHE A 220 23.41 2.24 2.98
N PHE A 221 23.40 2.80 4.15
CA PHE A 221 23.27 2.06 5.39
C PHE A 221 22.24 2.73 6.30
N MET A 222 21.19 1.98 6.67
CA MET A 222 20.14 2.46 7.57
C MET A 222 19.81 1.38 8.59
N GLN A 223 20.39 1.51 9.76
CA GLN A 223 20.27 0.52 10.84
C GLN A 223 18.81 0.18 11.21
N HIS A 224 17.93 1.17 11.22
CA HIS A 224 16.54 0.99 11.65
C HIS A 224 15.53 0.90 10.52
N TYR A 225 15.98 0.91 9.24
CA TYR A 225 15.08 0.90 8.07
C TYR A 225 14.07 -0.25 8.12
N LEU A 226 14.53 -1.46 8.42
CA LEU A 226 13.70 -2.66 8.38
C LEU A 226 12.52 -2.58 9.34
N ILE A 227 12.74 -2.13 10.57
CA ILE A 227 11.67 -2.07 11.59
C ILE A 227 10.64 -0.99 11.26
N TRP A 228 11.08 0.15 10.70
CA TRP A 228 10.19 1.20 10.23
C TRP A 228 9.35 0.72 9.05
N ASN A 229 9.95 0.04 8.09
CA ASN A 229 9.22 -0.48 6.92
C ASN A 229 8.24 -1.59 7.32
N ILE A 230 8.57 -2.45 8.28
CA ILE A 230 7.62 -3.44 8.84
C ILE A 230 6.42 -2.75 9.51
N ALA A 231 6.63 -1.64 10.23
CA ALA A 231 5.53 -0.86 10.81
C ALA A 231 4.58 -0.29 9.73
N VAL A 232 5.15 0.26 8.65
CA VAL A 232 4.38 0.72 7.49
C VAL A 232 3.63 -0.45 6.83
N CYS A 233 4.30 -1.58 6.61
CA CYS A 233 3.71 -2.78 6.04
C CYS A 233 2.52 -3.29 6.86
N ALA A 234 2.66 -3.41 8.19
CA ALA A 234 1.57 -3.82 9.08
C ALA A 234 0.38 -2.87 9.02
N THR A 235 0.64 -1.56 8.95
CA THR A 235 -0.41 -0.54 8.83
C THR A 235 -1.13 -0.64 7.49
N LEU A 236 -0.39 -0.80 6.38
CA LEU A 236 -0.97 -0.98 5.04
C LEU A 236 -1.78 -2.26 4.93
N ALA A 237 -1.32 -3.36 5.53
CA ALA A 237 -2.06 -4.63 5.58
C ALA A 237 -3.41 -4.48 6.31
N GLY A 238 -3.42 -3.77 7.43
CA GLY A 238 -4.67 -3.48 8.16
C GLY A 238 -5.61 -2.56 7.39
N LEU A 239 -5.08 -1.52 6.72
CA LEU A 239 -5.88 -0.64 5.87
C LEU A 239 -6.44 -1.40 4.65
N PHE A 240 -5.63 -2.25 4.02
CA PHE A 240 -6.09 -3.10 2.93
C PHE A 240 -7.23 -4.01 3.40
N ALA A 241 -7.04 -4.74 4.50
CA ALA A 241 -8.08 -5.62 5.06
C ALA A 241 -9.36 -4.85 5.40
N TYR A 242 -9.24 -3.60 5.92
CA TYR A 242 -10.39 -2.76 6.22
C TYR A 242 -11.27 -2.47 4.99
N TYR A 243 -10.65 -2.13 3.85
CA TYR A 243 -11.39 -1.85 2.61
C TYR A 243 -11.78 -3.13 1.88
N PHE A 244 -10.95 -4.17 1.91
CA PHE A 244 -11.19 -5.41 1.20
C PHE A 244 -12.36 -6.21 1.79
N LEU A 245 -12.46 -6.29 3.13
CA LEU A 245 -13.52 -6.98 3.86
C LEU A 245 -14.73 -6.10 4.21
N ASP A 246 -14.74 -4.84 3.75
CA ASP A 246 -15.73 -3.84 4.16
C ASP A 246 -15.97 -3.82 5.68
N LEU A 247 -14.89 -3.73 6.45
CA LEU A 247 -14.94 -3.72 7.91
C LEU A 247 -15.69 -2.51 8.47
N LYS A 248 -16.00 -1.52 7.64
CA LYS A 248 -16.84 -0.40 8.03
C LYS A 248 -18.24 -0.88 8.44
N HIS A 249 -18.82 -1.83 7.69
CA HIS A 249 -20.14 -2.41 7.95
C HIS A 249 -20.05 -3.65 8.85
N ASN A 250 -19.03 -4.50 8.65
CA ASN A 250 -18.90 -5.76 9.35
C ASN A 250 -18.29 -5.65 10.76
N MET A 251 -17.51 -4.60 11.04
CA MET A 251 -16.89 -4.34 12.34
C MET A 251 -16.77 -2.82 12.59
N PRO A 252 -17.85 -2.11 12.97
CA PRO A 252 -17.84 -0.65 13.15
C PRO A 252 -16.83 -0.18 14.20
N GLN A 253 -16.50 -1.04 15.17
CA GLN A 253 -15.50 -0.74 16.21
C GLN A 253 -14.04 -0.81 15.72
N PHE A 254 -13.79 -1.35 14.51
CA PHE A 254 -12.42 -1.53 14.00
C PHE A 254 -11.59 -0.24 14.04
N LYS A 255 -12.16 0.89 13.64
CA LYS A 255 -11.46 2.18 13.68
C LYS A 255 -11.03 2.59 15.08
N ARG A 256 -11.82 2.24 16.12
CA ARG A 256 -11.49 2.56 17.51
C ARG A 256 -10.33 1.70 18.00
N LEU A 257 -10.21 0.47 17.51
CA LEU A 257 -9.10 -0.44 17.84
C LEU A 257 -7.84 -0.15 17.01
N ALA A 258 -8.00 0.15 15.73
CA ALA A 258 -6.89 0.36 14.80
C ALA A 258 -6.05 1.60 15.15
N LYS A 259 -6.69 2.73 15.51
CA LYS A 259 -5.98 3.98 15.83
C LYS A 259 -4.97 3.83 16.97
N PRO A 260 -5.35 3.37 18.19
CA PRO A 260 -4.39 3.20 19.27
C PRO A 260 -3.33 2.15 18.95
N LEU A 261 -3.70 1.08 18.21
CA LEU A 261 -2.75 0.05 17.82
C LEU A 261 -1.66 0.60 16.88
N ILE A 262 -2.04 1.41 15.88
CA ILE A 262 -1.08 2.11 15.02
C ILE A 262 -0.18 3.04 15.84
N CYS A 263 -0.74 3.80 16.78
CA CYS A 263 0.06 4.64 17.67
C CYS A 263 1.05 3.80 18.50
N CYS A 264 0.64 2.64 19.02
CA CYS A 264 1.51 1.72 19.76
C CYS A 264 2.61 1.14 18.86
N ILE A 265 2.30 0.77 17.61
CA ILE A 265 3.28 0.29 16.62
C ILE A 265 4.37 1.35 16.42
N PHE A 266 3.99 2.56 15.98
CA PHE A 266 4.96 3.61 15.69
C PHE A 266 5.66 4.14 16.94
N GLY A 267 4.96 4.21 18.08
CA GLY A 267 5.55 4.59 19.37
C GLY A 267 6.63 3.62 19.83
N SER A 268 6.36 2.30 19.78
CA SER A 268 7.35 1.29 20.15
C SER A 268 8.57 1.27 19.22
N VAL A 269 8.36 1.48 17.90
CA VAL A 269 9.45 1.60 16.94
C VAL A 269 10.29 2.85 17.21
N LEU A 270 9.66 4.00 17.49
CA LEU A 270 10.35 5.22 17.82
C LEU A 270 11.19 5.08 19.09
N PHE A 271 10.61 4.52 20.17
CA PHE A 271 11.35 4.27 21.40
C PHE A 271 12.53 3.29 21.18
N TYR A 272 12.34 2.24 20.37
CA TYR A 272 13.44 1.37 19.98
C TYR A 272 14.54 2.12 19.24
N THR A 273 14.19 2.98 18.29
CA THR A 273 15.16 3.76 17.49
C THR A 273 15.97 4.73 18.37
N LEU A 274 15.34 5.30 19.41
CA LEU A 274 16.00 6.27 20.31
C LEU A 274 16.84 5.61 21.40
N THR A 275 16.39 4.45 21.90
CA THR A 275 17.03 3.81 23.07
C THR A 275 17.85 2.57 22.75
N GLU A 276 17.65 2.00 21.55
CA GLU A 276 18.20 0.72 21.10
C GLU A 276 17.90 -0.45 22.06
N HIS A 277 16.96 -0.27 22.99
CA HIS A 277 16.65 -1.26 24.00
C HIS A 277 15.75 -2.35 23.42
N MET A 278 16.19 -3.61 23.50
CA MET A 278 15.54 -4.78 22.91
C MET A 278 14.08 -4.98 23.34
N PHE A 279 13.71 -4.54 24.55
CA PHE A 279 12.32 -4.59 25.02
C PHE A 279 11.34 -3.93 24.03
N PHE A 280 11.67 -2.72 23.54
CA PHE A 280 10.80 -2.02 22.61
C PHE A 280 10.73 -2.70 21.23
N ARG A 281 11.79 -3.39 20.82
CA ARG A 281 11.81 -4.22 19.60
C ARG A 281 10.87 -5.42 19.73
N TYR A 282 10.88 -6.12 20.87
CA TYR A 282 9.93 -7.21 21.13
C TYR A 282 8.49 -6.69 21.21
N LEU A 283 8.29 -5.56 21.89
CA LEU A 283 6.98 -4.92 21.99
C LEU A 283 6.42 -4.53 20.63
N ALA A 284 7.25 -3.93 19.76
CA ALA A 284 6.89 -3.63 18.39
C ALA A 284 6.47 -4.88 17.61
N SER A 285 7.24 -5.98 17.75
CA SER A 285 6.91 -7.26 17.10
C SER A 285 5.55 -7.81 17.53
N VAL A 286 5.20 -7.70 18.80
CA VAL A 286 3.88 -8.09 19.32
C VAL A 286 2.78 -7.29 18.64
N PHE A 287 2.94 -5.96 18.54
CA PHE A 287 1.95 -5.11 17.90
C PHE A 287 1.86 -5.33 16.39
N PHE A 288 2.98 -5.61 15.70
CA PHE A 288 2.97 -5.94 14.25
C PHE A 288 2.08 -7.15 13.96
N TYR A 289 2.13 -8.19 14.79
CA TYR A 289 1.32 -9.39 14.59
C TYR A 289 -0.10 -9.25 15.13
N THR A 290 -0.33 -8.44 16.15
CA THR A 290 -1.68 -8.21 16.69
C THR A 290 -2.62 -7.64 15.62
N PHE A 291 -2.15 -6.74 14.76
CA PHE A 291 -2.99 -6.12 13.74
C PHE A 291 -3.46 -7.11 12.66
N PRO A 292 -2.59 -7.88 11.98
CA PRO A 292 -3.03 -8.95 11.07
C PRO A 292 -3.91 -10.00 11.74
N VAL A 293 -3.63 -10.39 12.98
CA VAL A 293 -4.43 -11.38 13.72
C VAL A 293 -5.86 -10.91 13.90
N ILE A 294 -6.09 -9.64 14.24
CA ILE A 294 -7.45 -9.08 14.34
C ILE A 294 -8.15 -9.16 12.98
N CYS A 295 -7.46 -8.81 11.89
CA CYS A 295 -8.02 -8.87 10.53
C CYS A 295 -8.33 -10.30 10.09
N LEU A 296 -7.43 -11.25 10.37
CA LEU A 296 -7.62 -12.67 10.05
C LEU A 296 -8.74 -13.31 10.89
N TYR A 297 -8.84 -12.94 12.17
CA TYR A 297 -9.97 -13.38 13.02
C TYR A 297 -11.29 -12.92 12.45
N GLN A 298 -11.39 -11.67 11.99
CA GLN A 298 -12.61 -11.17 11.37
C GLN A 298 -12.89 -11.86 10.02
N ALA A 299 -11.87 -12.10 9.21
CA ALA A 299 -11.99 -12.89 7.98
C ALA A 299 -12.50 -14.32 8.28
N PHE A 300 -12.00 -14.94 9.34
CA PHE A 300 -12.48 -16.27 9.79
C PHE A 300 -13.96 -16.26 10.20
N ARG A 301 -14.42 -15.24 10.93
CA ARG A 301 -15.84 -15.08 11.25
C ARG A 301 -16.73 -14.95 10.02
N MET A 302 -16.22 -14.31 8.97
CA MET A 302 -16.93 -14.10 7.71
C MET A 302 -16.75 -15.26 6.72
N PHE A 303 -15.90 -16.24 7.03
CA PHE A 303 -15.48 -17.31 6.11
C PHE A 303 -16.64 -18.04 5.40
N ARG A 304 -17.74 -18.30 6.11
CA ARG A 304 -18.91 -19.01 5.53
C ARG A 304 -19.78 -18.11 4.67
N ARG A 305 -19.74 -16.79 4.86
CA ARG A 305 -20.67 -15.84 4.24
C ARG A 305 -20.05 -15.07 3.08
N ASP A 306 -18.74 -14.88 3.10
CA ASP A 306 -18.03 -14.02 2.16
C ASP A 306 -16.88 -14.76 1.48
N VAL A 307 -16.92 -14.82 0.14
CA VAL A 307 -15.86 -15.43 -0.69
C VAL A 307 -14.56 -14.67 -0.56
N TYR A 308 -14.60 -13.34 -0.46
CA TYR A 308 -13.41 -12.49 -0.32
C TYR A 308 -12.69 -12.74 1.01
N ALA A 309 -13.46 -12.99 2.08
CA ALA A 309 -12.90 -13.37 3.37
C ALA A 309 -12.13 -14.70 3.31
N ARG A 310 -12.60 -15.66 2.50
CA ARG A 310 -11.87 -16.93 2.25
C ARG A 310 -10.54 -16.69 1.56
N PHE A 311 -10.52 -15.89 0.50
CA PHE A 311 -9.29 -15.55 -0.20
C PHE A 311 -8.29 -14.85 0.71
N LEU A 312 -8.75 -13.86 1.46
CA LEU A 312 -7.89 -13.12 2.39
C LEU A 312 -7.32 -14.04 3.48
N LEU A 313 -8.16 -14.88 4.09
CA LEU A 313 -7.73 -15.79 5.15
C LEU A 313 -6.69 -16.80 4.65
N LEU A 314 -6.92 -17.40 3.47
CA LEU A 314 -6.00 -18.38 2.90
C LEU A 314 -4.69 -17.73 2.46
N SER A 315 -4.74 -16.61 1.76
CA SER A 315 -3.54 -15.96 1.23
C SER A 315 -2.70 -15.28 2.32
N PHE A 316 -3.28 -14.34 3.08
CA PHE A 316 -2.55 -13.65 4.14
C PHE A 316 -2.32 -14.52 5.37
N GLY A 317 -3.20 -15.48 5.66
CA GLY A 317 -3.04 -16.37 6.80
C GLY A 317 -1.76 -17.20 6.70
N ILE A 318 -1.45 -17.74 5.52
CA ILE A 318 -0.22 -18.50 5.27
C ILE A 318 1.01 -17.61 5.48
N VAL A 319 1.03 -16.42 4.88
CA VAL A 319 2.15 -15.47 5.02
C VAL A 319 2.34 -15.06 6.48
N ALA A 320 1.25 -14.72 7.18
CA ALA A 320 1.31 -14.32 8.58
C ALA A 320 1.85 -15.46 9.47
N LEU A 321 1.37 -16.69 9.27
CA LEU A 321 1.82 -17.87 10.05
C LEU A 321 3.33 -18.13 9.85
N ILE A 322 3.78 -18.14 8.60
CA ILE A 322 5.20 -18.36 8.27
C ILE A 322 6.05 -17.22 8.82
N SER A 323 5.58 -15.96 8.74
CA SER A 323 6.30 -14.80 9.29
C SER A 323 6.42 -14.87 10.81
N VAL A 324 5.40 -15.38 11.52
CA VAL A 324 5.46 -15.61 12.97
C VAL A 324 6.53 -16.67 13.28
N PHE A 325 6.53 -17.80 12.58
CA PHE A 325 7.51 -18.86 12.79
C PHE A 325 8.95 -18.39 12.51
N TYR A 326 9.14 -17.65 11.42
CA TYR A 326 10.43 -17.02 11.13
C TYR A 326 10.88 -16.08 12.25
N THR A 327 9.99 -15.25 12.76
CA THR A 327 10.32 -14.30 13.84
C THR A 327 10.62 -15.02 15.16
N LEU A 328 9.86 -16.06 15.49
CA LEU A 328 10.12 -16.89 16.67
C LEU A 328 11.47 -17.61 16.55
N ASN A 329 11.78 -18.16 15.38
CA ASN A 329 13.09 -18.75 15.13
C ASN A 329 14.23 -17.75 15.33
N LYS A 330 14.07 -16.53 14.79
CA LYS A 330 15.08 -15.47 14.93
C LYS A 330 15.33 -15.03 16.39
N TYR A 331 14.28 -15.06 17.22
CA TYR A 331 14.41 -14.64 18.63
C TYR A 331 14.82 -15.76 19.57
N PHE A 332 14.37 -16.97 19.33
CA PHE A 332 14.54 -18.10 20.26
C PHE A 332 15.46 -19.21 19.73
N SER A 333 15.88 -19.14 18.45
CA SER A 333 16.75 -20.14 17.80
C SER A 333 16.24 -21.58 17.98
N LEU A 334 14.94 -21.78 17.69
CA LEU A 334 14.28 -23.08 17.88
C LEU A 334 14.60 -24.02 16.73
N PRO A 335 15.26 -25.17 16.92
CA PRO A 335 15.74 -26.02 15.82
C PRO A 335 14.65 -26.50 14.87
N PHE A 336 13.43 -26.79 15.38
CA PHE A 336 12.30 -27.23 14.57
C PHE A 336 11.71 -26.12 13.69
N LEU A 337 12.04 -24.84 13.94
CA LEU A 337 11.63 -23.68 13.12
C LEU A 337 12.72 -23.24 12.13
N SER A 338 13.88 -23.88 12.09
CA SER A 338 14.99 -23.50 11.18
C SER A 338 14.61 -23.56 9.70
N TYR A 339 13.62 -24.38 9.33
CA TYR A 339 13.10 -24.46 7.98
C TYR A 339 12.32 -23.20 7.50
N PHE A 340 11.86 -22.36 8.44
CA PHE A 340 11.14 -21.13 8.12
C PHE A 340 12.11 -19.97 7.95
N ASP A 341 12.77 -19.95 6.78
CA ASP A 341 13.69 -18.89 6.39
C ASP A 341 12.99 -17.80 5.54
N ILE A 342 13.77 -16.81 5.11
CA ILE A 342 13.27 -15.71 4.28
C ILE A 342 12.77 -16.19 2.91
N ASN A 343 13.29 -17.30 2.38
CA ASN A 343 12.87 -17.85 1.08
C ASN A 343 11.49 -18.49 1.17
N VAL A 344 11.17 -19.12 2.31
CA VAL A 344 9.82 -19.67 2.56
C VAL A 344 8.79 -18.55 2.68
N ILE A 345 9.13 -17.43 3.33
CA ILE A 345 8.24 -16.25 3.37
C ILE A 345 8.04 -15.69 1.95
N ARG A 346 9.10 -15.64 1.15
CA ARG A 346 9.04 -15.18 -0.24
C ARG A 346 8.12 -16.05 -1.10
N LEU A 347 8.22 -17.37 -0.95
CA LEU A 347 7.32 -18.31 -1.63
C LEU A 347 5.86 -18.13 -1.20
N ALA A 348 5.62 -17.97 0.09
CA ALA A 348 4.28 -17.67 0.62
C ALA A 348 3.71 -16.35 0.08
N ASN A 349 4.56 -15.33 -0.06
CA ASN A 349 4.15 -14.05 -0.65
C ASN A 349 3.82 -14.18 -2.16
N ILE A 350 4.53 -15.03 -2.92
CA ILE A 350 4.15 -15.33 -4.30
C ILE A 350 2.74 -15.91 -4.37
N LEU A 351 2.43 -16.89 -3.52
CA LEU A 351 1.08 -17.48 -3.45
C LEU A 351 0.02 -16.45 -3.04
N GLU A 352 0.36 -15.56 -2.11
CA GLU A 352 -0.49 -14.47 -1.69
C GLU A 352 -0.76 -13.48 -2.85
N ILE A 353 0.27 -13.07 -3.60
CA ILE A 353 0.14 -12.22 -4.79
C ILE A 353 -0.88 -12.81 -5.78
N ILE A 354 -0.76 -14.10 -6.09
CA ILE A 354 -1.66 -14.80 -7.00
C ILE A 354 -3.08 -14.81 -6.42
N GLY A 355 -3.25 -15.23 -5.18
CA GLY A 355 -4.56 -15.36 -4.53
C GLY A 355 -5.32 -14.05 -4.40
N ILE A 356 -4.65 -12.98 -3.96
CA ILE A 356 -5.29 -11.68 -3.79
C ILE A 356 -5.54 -10.97 -5.13
N SER A 357 -4.62 -11.10 -6.09
CA SER A 357 -4.86 -10.55 -7.44
C SER A 357 -6.10 -11.17 -8.07
N PHE A 358 -6.28 -12.49 -7.95
CA PHE A 358 -7.51 -13.17 -8.36
C PHE A 358 -8.74 -12.63 -7.64
N ALA A 359 -8.70 -12.55 -6.31
CA ALA A 359 -9.82 -12.06 -5.50
C ALA A 359 -10.22 -10.62 -5.86
N LEU A 360 -9.25 -9.75 -6.13
CA LEU A 360 -9.50 -8.37 -6.55
C LEU A 360 -10.19 -8.30 -7.93
N VAL A 361 -9.75 -9.11 -8.90
CA VAL A 361 -10.40 -9.18 -10.22
C VAL A 361 -11.84 -9.69 -10.11
N PHE A 362 -12.08 -10.73 -9.32
CA PHE A 362 -13.43 -11.22 -9.06
C PHE A 362 -14.32 -10.15 -8.39
N LYS A 363 -13.77 -9.39 -7.46
CA LYS A 363 -14.49 -8.29 -6.81
C LYS A 363 -14.94 -7.22 -7.81
N VAL A 364 -14.05 -6.84 -8.72
CA VAL A 364 -14.39 -5.87 -9.78
C VAL A 364 -15.47 -6.42 -10.69
N LYS A 365 -15.34 -7.69 -11.13
CA LYS A 365 -16.35 -8.31 -11.99
C LYS A 365 -17.71 -8.32 -11.30
N ALA A 366 -17.78 -8.71 -10.03
CA ALA A 366 -19.05 -8.72 -9.28
C ALA A 366 -19.69 -7.32 -9.20
N VAL A 367 -18.89 -6.25 -8.99
CA VAL A 367 -19.38 -4.87 -8.98
C VAL A 367 -19.85 -4.42 -10.38
N GLN A 368 -19.16 -4.85 -11.45
CA GLN A 368 -19.58 -4.57 -12.81
C GLN A 368 -20.92 -5.25 -13.15
N ASP A 369 -21.05 -6.52 -12.84
CA ASP A 369 -22.28 -7.30 -13.06
C ASP A 369 -23.46 -6.66 -12.29
N GLU A 370 -23.24 -6.21 -11.06
CA GLU A 370 -24.25 -5.51 -10.26
C GLU A 370 -24.63 -4.16 -10.91
N ASN A 371 -23.67 -3.38 -11.38
CA ASN A 371 -23.93 -2.11 -12.06
C ASN A 371 -24.70 -2.32 -13.37
N GLU A 372 -24.43 -3.37 -14.13
CA GLU A 372 -25.19 -3.69 -15.34
C GLU A 372 -26.64 -4.05 -15.01
N MET A 373 -26.87 -4.86 -13.97
CA MET A 373 -28.23 -5.16 -13.49
C MET A 373 -28.99 -3.90 -13.04
N TYR A 374 -28.30 -2.95 -12.37
CA TYR A 374 -28.93 -1.67 -12.00
C TYR A 374 -29.31 -0.84 -13.22
N LYS A 375 -28.42 -0.76 -14.24
CA LYS A 375 -28.71 -0.07 -15.50
C LYS A 375 -29.92 -0.68 -16.22
N GLU A 376 -29.99 -2.00 -16.30
CA GLU A 376 -31.13 -2.68 -16.91
C GLU A 376 -32.46 -2.44 -16.17
N ARG A 377 -32.43 -2.43 -14.81
CA ARG A 377 -33.61 -2.08 -14.01
C ARG A 377 -34.02 -0.64 -14.24
N LEU A 378 -33.06 0.29 -14.25
CA LEU A 378 -33.34 1.69 -14.52
C LEU A 378 -33.96 1.90 -15.90
N ASN A 379 -33.40 1.25 -16.94
CA ASN A 379 -33.95 1.33 -18.30
C ASN A 379 -35.37 0.76 -18.37
N ARG A 380 -35.66 -0.36 -17.68
CA ARG A 380 -37.03 -0.89 -17.59
C ARG A 380 -38.00 0.13 -16.97
N HIS A 381 -37.63 0.72 -15.84
CA HIS A 381 -38.46 1.75 -15.21
C HIS A 381 -38.65 3.00 -16.08
N LEU A 382 -37.61 3.41 -16.83
CA LEU A 382 -37.74 4.51 -17.76
C LEU A 382 -38.74 4.19 -18.89
N HIS A 383 -38.70 2.98 -19.45
CA HIS A 383 -39.67 2.54 -20.46
C HIS A 383 -41.10 2.45 -19.91
N GLU A 384 -41.26 1.96 -18.67
CA GLU A 384 -42.57 1.95 -18.00
C GLU A 384 -43.12 3.37 -17.81
N LEU A 385 -42.28 4.31 -17.37
CA LEU A 385 -42.68 5.72 -17.24
C LEU A 385 -43.03 6.37 -18.58
N GLU A 386 -42.29 6.09 -19.64
CA GLU A 386 -42.62 6.55 -20.99
C GLU A 386 -43.94 5.97 -21.49
N HIS A 387 -44.18 4.68 -21.23
CA HIS A 387 -45.44 4.04 -21.56
C HIS A 387 -46.62 4.65 -20.78
N LEU A 388 -46.47 4.90 -19.49
CA LEU A 388 -47.50 5.55 -18.67
C LEU A 388 -47.76 6.99 -19.15
N LYS A 389 -46.74 7.76 -19.53
CA LYS A 389 -46.89 9.10 -20.11
C LYS A 389 -47.67 9.04 -21.44
N LYS A 390 -47.39 8.06 -22.30
CA LYS A 390 -48.14 7.88 -23.56
C LYS A 390 -49.60 7.54 -23.29
N ILE A 391 -49.88 6.65 -22.33
CA ILE A 391 -51.26 6.32 -21.91
C ILE A 391 -51.96 7.57 -21.34
N GLN A 392 -51.31 8.30 -20.46
CA GLN A 392 -51.86 9.52 -19.89
C GLN A 392 -52.14 10.57 -20.96
N HIS A 393 -51.22 10.75 -21.93
CA HIS A 393 -51.42 11.63 -23.06
C HIS A 393 -52.59 11.16 -23.96
N THR A 394 -52.73 9.84 -24.16
CA THR A 394 -53.83 9.26 -24.95
C THR A 394 -55.19 9.41 -24.21
N ILE A 395 -55.23 9.17 -22.90
CA ILE A 395 -56.41 9.37 -22.07
C ILE A 395 -56.81 10.86 -22.07
N TRP A 396 -55.84 11.74 -21.93
CA TRP A 396 -56.03 13.19 -21.97
C TRP A 396 -56.58 13.63 -23.36
N LYS A 397 -56.05 13.08 -24.45
CA LYS A 397 -56.52 13.34 -25.80
C LYS A 397 -57.91 12.77 -26.05
N ASN A 398 -58.30 11.63 -25.50
CA ASN A 398 -59.60 10.98 -25.64
C ASN A 398 -60.61 11.42 -24.58
N GLY A 399 -60.20 11.96 -23.43
CA GLY A 399 -61.06 12.37 -22.33
C GLY A 399 -61.50 13.83 -22.38
N ASN A 400 -60.97 14.66 -23.28
CA ASN A 400 -61.31 16.08 -23.37
C ASN A 400 -62.55 16.37 -24.20
N GLY A 401 -63.63 15.59 -23.92
CA GLY A 401 -64.96 15.86 -24.44
C GLY A 401 -65.91 16.65 -23.51
N ALA A 402 -65.44 17.09 -22.32
CA ALA A 402 -66.30 17.86 -21.40
C ALA A 402 -65.47 18.81 -20.50
N GLY A 403 -65.42 20.08 -20.85
CA GLY A 403 -64.89 21.15 -19.99
C GLY A 403 -63.60 21.80 -20.49
N GLN A 404 -63.62 22.38 -21.65
CA GLN A 404 -62.47 23.06 -22.26
C GLN A 404 -62.25 24.47 -21.68
N VAL A 405 -61.05 24.70 -21.15
CA VAL A 405 -60.33 25.94 -21.48
C VAL A 405 -59.84 25.73 -22.91
N PRO A 406 -60.15 26.56 -23.88
CA PRO A 406 -59.75 26.36 -25.29
C PRO A 406 -58.23 26.24 -25.33
N ASP A 407 -57.70 25.12 -25.84
CA ASP A 407 -56.29 25.07 -26.24
C ASP A 407 -56.13 26.13 -27.33
N LEU A 408 -55.17 27.04 -27.14
CA LEU A 408 -54.82 28.02 -28.14
C LEU A 408 -54.60 27.25 -29.44
N GLN A 409 -55.37 27.60 -30.46
CA GLN A 409 -55.20 27.00 -31.79
C GLN A 409 -53.78 27.23 -32.23
N GLU A 410 -53.13 26.26 -32.83
CA GLU A 410 -51.73 26.39 -33.30
C GLU A 410 -51.51 27.61 -34.20
N GLU A 411 -52.53 28.01 -34.89
CA GLU A 411 -52.57 29.20 -35.77
C GLU A 411 -52.36 30.50 -34.96
N VAL A 412 -53.06 30.69 -33.84
CA VAL A 412 -52.92 31.86 -32.97
C VAL A 412 -51.56 31.91 -32.29
N ILE A 413 -51.04 30.77 -31.92
CA ILE A 413 -49.68 30.69 -31.38
C ILE A 413 -48.64 31.09 -32.42
N ALA A 414 -48.79 30.63 -33.67
CA ALA A 414 -47.90 30.96 -34.78
C ALA A 414 -47.98 32.45 -35.11
N GLU A 415 -49.17 33.06 -35.07
CA GLU A 415 -49.39 34.47 -35.31
C GLU A 415 -48.79 35.35 -34.22
N LEU A 416 -49.01 35.05 -32.93
CA LEU A 416 -48.39 35.74 -31.82
C LEU A 416 -46.85 35.59 -31.82
N LYS A 417 -46.33 34.40 -32.21
CA LYS A 417 -44.92 34.17 -32.34
C LYS A 417 -44.31 35.05 -33.47
N ALA A 418 -44.99 35.18 -34.59
CA ALA A 418 -44.53 35.98 -35.73
C ALA A 418 -44.66 37.48 -35.44
N GLN A 419 -45.82 37.91 -34.88
CA GLN A 419 -46.13 39.31 -34.61
C GLN A 419 -45.19 39.94 -33.56
N TYR A 420 -44.84 39.19 -32.50
CA TYR A 420 -44.04 39.68 -31.37
C TYR A 420 -42.60 39.08 -31.32
N ASP A 421 -42.18 38.39 -32.37
CA ASP A 421 -40.87 37.74 -32.50
C ASP A 421 -40.50 36.90 -31.25
N LEU A 422 -41.43 36.02 -30.83
CA LEU A 422 -41.25 35.20 -29.66
C LEU A 422 -40.38 34.00 -29.95
N THR A 423 -39.44 33.70 -29.05
CA THR A 423 -38.69 32.48 -29.09
C THR A 423 -39.52 31.29 -28.62
N ASP A 424 -39.14 30.04 -28.95
CA ASP A 424 -39.88 28.84 -28.54
C ASP A 424 -40.03 28.75 -27.01
N ARG A 425 -39.05 29.20 -26.26
CA ARG A 425 -39.12 29.27 -24.79
C ARG A 425 -40.05 30.33 -24.25
N GLU A 426 -40.18 31.46 -24.94
CA GLU A 426 -41.13 32.52 -24.59
C GLU A 426 -42.55 32.08 -24.92
N VAL A 427 -42.74 31.30 -25.99
CA VAL A 427 -44.01 30.65 -26.31
C VAL A 427 -44.40 29.61 -25.24
N ASP A 428 -43.47 28.76 -24.80
CA ASP A 428 -43.72 27.81 -23.70
C ASP A 428 -44.19 28.52 -22.41
N VAL A 429 -43.56 29.65 -22.08
CA VAL A 429 -43.93 30.45 -20.90
C VAL A 429 -45.27 31.16 -21.12
N LEU A 430 -45.56 31.68 -22.32
CA LEU A 430 -46.84 32.26 -22.70
C LEU A 430 -48.00 31.28 -22.50
N LEU A 431 -47.83 30.02 -22.97
CA LEU A 431 -48.81 28.95 -22.79
C LEU A 431 -49.03 28.58 -21.30
N CYS A 432 -47.98 28.63 -20.52
CA CYS A 432 -48.09 28.40 -19.08
C CYS A 432 -48.85 29.55 -18.38
N ILE A 433 -48.60 30.81 -18.77
CA ILE A 433 -49.33 31.98 -18.26
C ILE A 433 -50.81 31.91 -18.69
N TRP A 434 -51.11 31.55 -19.93
CA TRP A 434 -52.46 31.34 -20.41
C TRP A 434 -53.24 30.32 -19.59
N LYS A 435 -52.57 29.22 -19.22
CA LYS A 435 -53.13 28.19 -18.31
C LYS A 435 -53.18 28.61 -16.83
N LYS A 436 -52.93 29.89 -16.52
CA LYS A 436 -52.93 30.50 -15.18
C LYS A 436 -51.97 29.85 -14.17
N LEU A 437 -50.88 29.23 -14.65
CA LEU A 437 -49.87 28.61 -13.77
C LEU A 437 -49.08 29.67 -13.03
N THR A 438 -48.73 29.40 -11.77
CA THR A 438 -47.84 30.22 -10.95
C THR A 438 -46.40 30.10 -11.43
N ASN A 439 -45.50 31.02 -11.04
CA ASN A 439 -44.09 30.96 -11.42
C ASN A 439 -43.39 29.65 -10.95
N GLN A 440 -43.87 29.08 -9.86
CA GLN A 440 -43.36 27.82 -9.33
C GLN A 440 -43.80 26.64 -10.18
N GLU A 441 -45.06 26.60 -10.57
CA GLU A 441 -45.62 25.57 -11.48
C GLU A 441 -45.01 25.66 -12.89
N ILE A 442 -44.71 26.87 -13.38
CA ILE A 442 -43.98 27.08 -14.66
C ILE A 442 -42.58 26.51 -14.58
N ASN A 443 -41.86 26.77 -13.47
CA ASN A 443 -40.54 26.23 -13.20
C ASN A 443 -40.55 24.70 -13.22
N GLU A 444 -41.47 24.07 -12.48
CA GLU A 444 -41.63 22.62 -12.40
C GLU A 444 -41.98 22.00 -13.77
N ARG A 445 -42.88 22.63 -14.51
CA ARG A 445 -43.35 22.14 -15.80
C ARG A 445 -42.30 22.25 -16.91
N LEU A 446 -41.55 23.35 -16.95
CA LEU A 446 -40.54 23.60 -17.98
C LEU A 446 -39.13 23.10 -17.57
N HIS A 447 -38.99 22.54 -16.35
CA HIS A 447 -37.74 22.06 -15.79
C HIS A 447 -36.62 23.11 -15.82
N ILE A 448 -36.92 24.36 -15.47
CA ILE A 448 -36.00 25.49 -15.43
C ILE A 448 -35.94 26.10 -14.01
N SER A 449 -34.89 26.86 -13.70
CA SER A 449 -34.80 27.53 -12.38
C SER A 449 -35.84 28.64 -12.26
N ILE A 450 -36.26 28.99 -11.01
CA ILE A 450 -37.18 30.09 -10.74
C ILE A 450 -36.68 31.43 -11.29
N ASN A 451 -35.34 31.63 -11.27
CA ASN A 451 -34.72 32.84 -11.84
C ASN A 451 -34.81 32.86 -13.36
N THR A 452 -34.64 31.72 -14.02
CA THR A 452 -34.80 31.55 -15.47
C THR A 452 -36.25 31.77 -15.85
N THR A 453 -37.23 31.27 -15.09
CA THR A 453 -38.65 31.52 -15.30
C THR A 453 -38.96 33.01 -15.22
N LYS A 454 -38.51 33.73 -14.19
CA LYS A 454 -38.67 35.18 -14.06
C LYS A 454 -38.02 35.95 -15.21
N TYR A 455 -36.88 35.50 -15.70
CA TYR A 455 -36.19 36.10 -16.83
C TYR A 455 -37.03 35.98 -18.12
N HIS A 456 -37.55 34.79 -18.42
CA HIS A 456 -38.41 34.61 -19.60
C HIS A 456 -39.74 35.35 -19.50
N ILE A 457 -40.38 35.39 -18.33
CA ILE A 457 -41.59 36.20 -18.12
C ILE A 457 -41.31 37.68 -18.36
N ARG A 458 -40.20 38.21 -17.84
CA ARG A 458 -39.83 39.61 -18.05
C ARG A 458 -39.58 39.92 -19.53
N ARG A 459 -38.90 39.02 -20.25
CA ARG A 459 -38.69 39.19 -21.70
C ARG A 459 -39.98 39.12 -22.51
N LEU A 460 -40.86 38.19 -22.13
CA LEU A 460 -42.19 38.07 -22.73
C LEU A 460 -42.99 39.37 -22.53
N TYR A 461 -43.01 39.93 -21.31
CA TYR A 461 -43.69 41.18 -21.04
C TYR A 461 -43.15 42.35 -21.87
N LEU A 462 -41.83 42.43 -22.01
CA LEU A 462 -41.20 43.46 -22.85
C LEU A 462 -41.60 43.35 -24.32
N LYS A 463 -41.66 42.12 -24.85
CA LYS A 463 -42.03 41.90 -26.27
C LYS A 463 -43.51 42.13 -26.56
N LEU A 464 -44.38 41.75 -25.61
CA LEU A 464 -45.81 41.99 -25.70
C LEU A 464 -46.21 43.42 -25.33
N ALA A 465 -45.26 44.25 -24.84
CA ALA A 465 -45.51 45.61 -24.32
C ALA A 465 -46.55 45.67 -23.21
N VAL A 466 -46.51 44.68 -22.25
CA VAL A 466 -47.44 44.54 -21.13
C VAL A 466 -46.69 44.54 -19.80
N ASN A 467 -47.40 44.87 -18.70
CA ASN A 467 -46.83 44.97 -17.36
C ASN A 467 -47.40 43.95 -16.37
N SER A 468 -48.44 43.21 -16.75
CA SER A 468 -49.14 42.29 -15.87
C SER A 468 -49.56 40.98 -16.60
N ARG A 469 -49.87 39.95 -15.79
CA ARG A 469 -50.39 38.70 -16.36
C ARG A 469 -51.78 38.84 -16.93
N GLU A 470 -52.60 39.71 -16.38
CA GLU A 470 -53.93 40.05 -16.85
C GLU A 470 -53.85 40.68 -18.25
N GLU A 471 -52.89 41.57 -18.45
CA GLU A 471 -52.65 42.21 -19.77
C GLU A 471 -52.19 41.18 -20.82
N VAL A 472 -51.37 40.20 -20.45
CA VAL A 472 -51.02 39.08 -21.35
C VAL A 472 -52.26 38.32 -21.82
N HIS A 473 -53.20 38.07 -20.90
CA HIS A 473 -54.45 37.39 -21.24
C HIS A 473 -55.31 38.26 -22.18
N GLN A 474 -55.34 39.61 -22.03
CA GLN A 474 -56.03 40.50 -22.90
C GLN A 474 -55.45 40.53 -24.33
N VAL A 475 -54.11 40.57 -24.45
CA VAL A 475 -53.43 40.50 -25.74
C VAL A 475 -53.76 39.19 -26.48
N ILE A 476 -53.74 38.07 -25.77
CA ILE A 476 -54.09 36.79 -26.36
C ILE A 476 -55.56 36.78 -26.80
N GLN A 477 -56.50 37.32 -25.97
CA GLN A 477 -57.92 37.38 -26.29
C GLN A 477 -58.20 38.34 -27.47
N SER A 478 -57.49 39.46 -27.62
CA SER A 478 -57.69 40.36 -28.79
C SER A 478 -57.24 39.70 -30.10
N THR A 479 -56.19 38.87 -30.08
CA THR A 479 -55.75 38.14 -31.26
C THR A 479 -56.72 37.00 -31.64
N PHE A 480 -57.54 36.49 -30.65
CA PHE A 480 -58.64 35.57 -30.99
C PHE A 480 -59.85 36.20 -31.56
N ALA A 481 -59.99 37.51 -31.46
CA ALA A 481 -61.21 38.23 -31.91
C ALA A 481 -61.10 38.85 -33.34
N GLU A 482 -59.90 38.85 -33.91
CA GLU A 482 -59.60 39.18 -35.26
C GLU A 482 -59.58 37.92 -36.12
#